data_a134064e6fe6e01f26760845776789d0
#
_entry.id   a134064e6fe6e01f26760845776789d0
#
_cell.length_a   1.000
_cell.length_b   1.000
_cell.length_c   1.000
_cell.angle_alpha   90.00
_cell.angle_beta   90.00
_cell.angle_gamma   90.00
#
_symmetry.space_group_name_H-M   'P 1'
#
loop_
_entity.id
_entity.type
_entity.pdbx_description
1 polymer ?
#
loop_
_entity_poly.entity_id
_entity_poly.type
_entity_poly.pdbx_seq_one_letter_code
_entity_poly.pdbx_strand_id
1 'polypeptide(L)'
;RTRRPLTETEKRIIEHQGTEPPFSGEFVSFFEPGIYSCRKCGAPLFRSEDKFDAGCGWPCFDDSLPDAVTSVHAGCGRRTEITCARCGGHLGHIFNGERLTPKNMRYCVNSLSLEFRAAPLPIAADAPR
;
A
#
# COMPACT_ATOMS: atom_id res chain seq x y z
N ARG A 1 11.28 15.84 12.33
CA ARG A 1 10.09 16.37 11.79
C ARG A 1 8.84 15.67 12.26
N THR A 2 7.90 16.40 12.73
CA THR A 2 6.68 15.86 13.28
C THR A 2 5.73 15.44 12.17
N ARG A 3 5.19 14.27 12.27
CA ARG A 3 4.19 13.82 11.34
C ARG A 3 2.80 14.13 11.88
N ARG A 4 1.85 14.29 10.98
CA ARG A 4 0.47 14.53 11.36
C ARG A 4 -0.07 13.33 12.17
N PRO A 5 -0.69 13.55 13.31
CA PRO A 5 -1.21 12.43 14.10
C PRO A 5 -2.24 11.61 13.33
N LEU A 6 -2.34 10.35 13.66
CA LEU A 6 -3.35 9.49 13.04
C LEU A 6 -4.73 9.86 13.58
N THR A 7 -5.73 9.82 12.70
CA THR A 7 -7.12 9.95 13.12
C THR A 7 -7.54 8.65 13.81
N GLU A 8 -8.67 8.65 14.48
CA GLU A 8 -9.16 7.44 15.13
C GLU A 8 -9.42 6.33 14.13
N THR A 9 -9.93 6.66 12.96
CA THR A 9 -10.16 5.67 11.93
C THR A 9 -8.84 5.08 11.43
N GLU A 10 -7.84 5.93 11.24
CA GLU A 10 -6.53 5.46 10.81
C GLU A 10 -5.90 4.55 11.86
N LYS A 11 -6.05 4.89 13.15
CA LYS A 11 -5.51 4.07 14.20
C LYS A 11 -6.18 2.70 14.22
N ARG A 12 -7.49 2.66 14.04
CA ARG A 12 -8.21 1.41 14.05
C ARG A 12 -7.69 0.48 12.96
N ILE A 13 -7.35 1.02 11.81
CA ILE A 13 -6.85 0.23 10.71
C ILE A 13 -5.38 -0.11 10.88
N ILE A 14 -4.54 0.87 11.16
CA ILE A 14 -3.10 0.67 11.18
C ILE A 14 -2.60 -0.01 12.45
N GLU A 15 -3.16 0.38 13.57
CA GLU A 15 -2.70 -0.14 14.86
C GLU A 15 -3.51 -1.31 15.39
N HIS A 16 -4.74 -1.47 14.92
CA HIS A 16 -5.64 -2.51 15.42
C HIS A 16 -6.12 -3.46 14.31
N GLN A 17 -5.36 -3.52 13.21
CA GLN A 17 -5.61 -4.48 12.13
C GLN A 17 -7.00 -4.40 11.51
N GLY A 18 -7.54 -3.19 11.43
CA GLY A 18 -8.84 -3.00 10.83
C GLY A 18 -8.80 -3.07 9.32
N THR A 19 -9.97 -3.06 8.71
CA THR A 19 -10.11 -3.06 7.27
C THR A 19 -11.11 -1.97 6.89
N GLU A 20 -10.73 -1.09 5.98
CA GLU A 20 -11.66 -0.08 5.50
C GLU A 20 -12.70 -0.73 4.60
N PRO A 21 -13.90 -0.17 4.49
CA PRO A 21 -14.91 -0.73 3.59
C PRO A 21 -14.43 -0.69 2.15
N PRO A 22 -14.80 -1.68 1.32
CA PRO A 22 -14.37 -1.70 -0.07
C PRO A 22 -14.89 -0.49 -0.81
N PHE A 23 -14.12 0.02 -1.73
CA PHE A 23 -14.43 1.17 -2.56
C PHE A 23 -14.57 2.49 -1.78
N SER A 24 -14.14 2.52 -0.51
CA SER A 24 -14.24 3.74 0.29
C SER A 24 -12.97 4.57 0.30
N GLY A 25 -11.84 3.98 -0.06
CA GLY A 25 -10.56 4.66 0.07
C GLY A 25 -10.23 5.57 -1.09
N GLU A 26 -9.46 6.61 -0.83
CA GLU A 26 -9.14 7.58 -1.86
C GLU A 26 -8.22 7.02 -2.94
N PHE A 27 -7.47 5.97 -2.66
CA PHE A 27 -6.51 5.46 -3.62
C PHE A 27 -7.02 4.26 -4.43
N VAL A 28 -8.28 3.87 -4.28
CA VAL A 28 -8.83 2.73 -5.02
C VAL A 28 -8.74 2.95 -6.52
N SER A 29 -9.18 4.11 -6.99
CA SER A 29 -9.17 4.43 -8.42
C SER A 29 -8.16 5.50 -8.78
N PHE A 30 -7.11 5.63 -7.99
CA PHE A 30 -6.11 6.67 -8.15
C PHE A 30 -4.87 6.06 -8.79
N PHE A 31 -4.44 6.59 -9.92
CA PHE A 31 -3.31 6.04 -10.66
C PHE A 31 -2.26 7.09 -11.08
N GLU A 32 -2.10 8.12 -10.30
CA GLU A 32 -1.09 9.13 -10.58
C GLU A 32 0.32 8.55 -10.32
N PRO A 33 1.34 9.00 -11.05
CA PRO A 33 2.70 8.51 -10.83
C PRO A 33 3.25 8.98 -9.49
N GLY A 34 3.83 8.09 -8.76
CA GLY A 34 4.45 8.43 -7.48
C GLY A 34 4.70 7.24 -6.59
N ILE A 35 4.91 7.52 -5.32
CA ILE A 35 5.23 6.53 -4.32
C ILE A 35 4.17 6.54 -3.23
N TYR A 36 3.73 5.35 -2.84
CA TYR A 36 2.82 5.20 -1.72
C TYR A 36 3.63 4.84 -0.49
N SER A 37 3.49 5.62 0.56
CA SER A 37 4.27 5.46 1.79
C SER A 37 3.36 5.11 2.96
N CYS A 38 3.95 4.61 4.03
CA CYS A 38 3.21 4.26 5.23
C CYS A 38 2.66 5.53 5.87
N ARG A 39 1.35 5.56 6.09
CA ARG A 39 0.70 6.72 6.72
C ARG A 39 1.23 6.97 8.12
N LYS A 40 1.60 5.91 8.83
CA LYS A 40 2.05 6.06 10.21
C LYS A 40 3.48 6.56 10.30
N CYS A 41 4.41 6.01 9.54
CA CYS A 41 5.83 6.34 9.70
C CYS A 41 6.48 7.01 8.50
N GLY A 42 5.81 7.04 7.35
CA GLY A 42 6.34 7.69 6.16
C GLY A 42 7.30 6.86 5.32
N ALA A 43 7.55 5.61 5.70
CA ALA A 43 8.46 4.77 4.93
C ALA A 43 7.86 4.47 3.55
N PRO A 44 8.64 4.55 2.48
CA PRO A 44 8.11 4.22 1.14
C PRO A 44 7.77 2.74 1.06
N LEU A 45 6.65 2.41 0.48
CA LEU A 45 6.17 1.03 0.44
C LEU A 45 5.94 0.48 -0.96
N PHE A 46 5.26 1.24 -1.82
CA PHE A 46 4.85 0.77 -3.14
C PHE A 46 5.06 1.84 -4.19
N ARG A 47 5.31 1.41 -5.42
CA ARG A 47 5.42 2.34 -6.56
C ARG A 47 4.14 2.32 -7.36
N SER A 48 3.79 3.46 -7.93
CA SER A 48 2.60 3.53 -8.78
C SER A 48 2.68 2.58 -9.98
N GLU A 49 3.89 2.27 -10.47
CA GLU A 49 4.07 1.37 -11.60
C GLU A 49 3.59 -0.04 -11.28
N ASP A 50 3.57 -0.41 -10.01
CA ASP A 50 3.15 -1.75 -9.61
C ASP A 50 1.67 -1.80 -9.21
N LYS A 51 0.96 -0.67 -9.29
CA LYS A 51 -0.44 -0.62 -8.95
C LYS A 51 -1.29 -1.07 -10.12
N PHE A 52 -2.31 -1.86 -9.85
CA PHE A 52 -3.23 -2.30 -10.90
C PHE A 52 -4.64 -2.39 -10.36
N ASP A 53 -5.60 -2.38 -11.27
CA ASP A 53 -7.01 -2.43 -10.89
C ASP A 53 -7.46 -3.88 -10.83
N ALA A 54 -7.62 -4.42 -9.63
CA ALA A 54 -8.07 -5.78 -9.44
C ALA A 54 -9.59 -5.86 -9.23
N GLY A 55 -10.26 -4.72 -9.19
CA GLY A 55 -11.70 -4.69 -9.00
C GLY A 55 -12.15 -5.11 -7.60
N CYS A 56 -11.25 -5.15 -6.64
CA CYS A 56 -11.55 -5.69 -5.32
C CYS A 56 -12.01 -4.66 -4.31
N GLY A 57 -11.93 -3.40 -4.63
CA GLY A 57 -12.39 -2.34 -3.71
C GLY A 57 -11.30 -1.72 -2.85
N TRP A 58 -10.06 -2.16 -2.99
CA TRP A 58 -8.91 -1.61 -2.28
C TRP A 58 -7.77 -1.38 -3.25
N PRO A 59 -6.82 -0.49 -2.95
CA PRO A 59 -5.63 -0.34 -3.79
C PRO A 59 -4.87 -1.66 -3.86
N CYS A 60 -4.51 -2.09 -5.05
CA CYS A 60 -3.81 -3.34 -5.25
C CYS A 60 -2.51 -3.12 -6.01
N PHE A 61 -1.46 -3.83 -5.57
CA PHE A 61 -0.14 -3.74 -6.17
C PHE A 61 0.37 -5.15 -6.41
N ASP A 62 1.18 -5.36 -7.43
CA ASP A 62 1.73 -6.69 -7.67
C ASP A 62 3.16 -6.83 -7.15
N ASP A 63 3.69 -5.79 -6.53
CA ASP A 63 5.01 -5.85 -5.91
C ASP A 63 5.12 -4.74 -4.87
N SER A 64 6.09 -4.84 -3.97
CA SER A 64 6.41 -3.79 -3.02
C SER A 64 7.84 -3.35 -3.27
N LEU A 65 8.24 -2.24 -2.68
CA LEU A 65 9.64 -1.85 -2.70
C LEU A 65 10.46 -2.87 -1.89
N PRO A 66 11.74 -3.04 -2.20
CA PRO A 66 12.55 -4.02 -1.49
C PRO A 66 12.54 -3.77 0.02
N ASP A 67 12.34 -4.81 0.79
CA ASP A 67 12.37 -4.77 2.25
C ASP A 67 11.38 -3.79 2.90
N ALA A 68 10.38 -3.36 2.17
CA ALA A 68 9.43 -2.38 2.69
C ALA A 68 8.30 -3.00 3.49
N VAL A 69 7.95 -4.23 3.15
CA VAL A 69 6.76 -4.89 3.70
C VAL A 69 7.14 -6.23 4.32
N THR A 70 6.56 -6.52 5.49
CA THR A 70 6.74 -7.81 6.15
C THR A 70 5.44 -8.59 6.00
N SER A 71 5.55 -9.88 5.68
CA SER A 71 4.40 -10.75 5.55
C SER A 71 4.30 -11.64 6.77
N VAL A 72 3.10 -11.74 7.35
CA VAL A 72 2.87 -12.59 8.50
C VAL A 72 1.75 -13.56 8.17
N HIS A 73 2.08 -14.84 8.11
CA HIS A 73 1.09 -15.84 7.80
C HIS A 73 0.07 -15.96 8.93
N ALA A 74 -1.18 -15.85 8.58
CA ALA A 74 -2.22 -15.79 9.57
C ALA A 74 -2.74 -17.16 9.98
N GLY A 75 -1.89 -18.04 10.32
CA GLY A 75 -2.34 -19.32 10.82
C GLY A 75 -3.09 -20.16 9.81
N CYS A 76 -4.31 -20.41 10.00
CA CYS A 76 -5.06 -21.34 9.19
C CYS A 76 -5.63 -20.80 7.92
N GLY A 77 -5.35 -19.67 7.49
CA GLY A 77 -6.01 -19.14 6.33
C GLY A 77 -5.17 -19.05 5.10
N ARG A 78 -5.77 -18.63 4.02
CA ARG A 78 -5.06 -18.34 2.82
C ARG A 78 -4.58 -16.92 2.85
N ARG A 79 -5.01 -16.16 3.83
CA ARG A 79 -4.61 -14.79 3.96
C ARG A 79 -3.28 -14.69 4.61
N THR A 80 -2.46 -13.82 4.10
CA THR A 80 -1.20 -13.47 4.73
C THR A 80 -1.25 -11.97 4.99
N GLU A 81 -1.13 -11.59 6.23
CA GLU A 81 -1.15 -10.18 6.58
C GLU A 81 0.14 -9.51 6.15
N ILE A 82 0.07 -8.25 5.69
CA ILE A 82 1.27 -7.47 5.42
C ILE A 82 1.29 -6.25 6.31
N THR A 83 2.48 -5.94 6.79
CA THR A 83 2.71 -4.81 7.67
C THR A 83 3.89 -4.00 7.17
N CYS A 84 3.97 -2.76 7.59
CA CYS A 84 5.12 -1.92 7.27
C CYS A 84 6.33 -2.48 8.00
N ALA A 85 7.40 -2.78 7.27
CA ALA A 85 8.59 -3.37 7.86
C ALA A 85 9.24 -2.44 8.88
N ARG A 86 9.05 -1.13 8.72
CA ARG A 86 9.68 -0.15 9.59
C ARG A 86 8.94 0.06 10.91
N CYS A 87 7.62 0.18 10.87
CA CYS A 87 6.87 0.50 12.08
C CYS A 87 5.92 -0.59 12.54
N GLY A 88 5.75 -1.66 11.74
CA GLY A 88 4.83 -2.73 12.08
C GLY A 88 3.36 -2.42 11.86
N GLY A 89 3.04 -1.26 11.33
CA GLY A 89 1.65 -0.90 11.11
C GLY A 89 0.98 -1.80 10.08
N HIS A 90 -0.29 -2.13 10.32
CA HIS A 90 -1.04 -3.01 9.44
C HIS A 90 -1.33 -2.33 8.11
N LEU A 91 -1.06 -3.01 7.02
CA LEU A 91 -1.32 -2.48 5.68
C LEU A 91 -2.49 -3.19 5.03
N GLY A 92 -2.55 -4.47 5.10
CA GLY A 92 -3.58 -5.26 4.45
C GLY A 92 -3.16 -6.71 4.36
N HIS A 93 -3.39 -7.32 3.20
CA HIS A 93 -3.09 -8.73 2.99
C HIS A 93 -2.48 -8.95 1.62
N ILE A 94 -1.78 -10.06 1.46
CA ILE A 94 -1.21 -10.42 0.18
C ILE A 94 -1.83 -11.74 -0.28
N PHE A 95 -2.11 -11.85 -1.56
CA PHE A 95 -2.65 -13.05 -2.16
C PHE A 95 -1.78 -13.41 -3.36
N ASN A 96 -1.61 -14.69 -3.65
CA ASN A 96 -0.86 -15.09 -4.82
C ASN A 96 -1.63 -16.17 -5.55
N GLY A 97 -1.23 -16.46 -6.79
CA GLY A 97 -1.86 -17.51 -7.56
C GLY A 97 -3.10 -17.11 -8.32
N GLU A 98 -3.50 -15.85 -8.26
CA GLU A 98 -4.71 -15.40 -8.94
C GLU A 98 -4.46 -15.08 -10.41
N ARG A 99 -3.19 -14.97 -10.81
CA ARG A 99 -2.80 -14.73 -12.21
C ARG A 99 -3.35 -13.44 -12.81
N LEU A 100 -3.46 -12.41 -11.98
CA LEU A 100 -3.95 -11.12 -12.46
C LEU A 100 -2.87 -10.31 -13.16
N THR A 101 -1.61 -10.53 -12.80
CA THR A 101 -0.47 -9.88 -13.44
C THR A 101 0.62 -10.93 -13.61
N PRO A 102 1.66 -10.64 -14.42
CA PRO A 102 2.75 -11.58 -14.59
C PRO A 102 3.46 -11.97 -13.30
N LYS A 103 3.46 -11.10 -12.30
CA LYS A 103 4.10 -11.40 -11.03
C LYS A 103 3.25 -12.32 -10.15
N ASN A 104 1.99 -12.47 -10.50
CA ASN A 104 1.09 -13.40 -9.82
C ASN A 104 0.92 -13.10 -8.34
N MET A 105 1.03 -11.84 -7.95
CA MET A 105 0.90 -11.41 -6.57
C MET A 105 -0.11 -10.27 -6.50
N ARG A 106 -0.86 -10.19 -5.42
CA ARG A 106 -1.74 -9.06 -5.20
C ARG A 106 -1.62 -8.61 -3.75
N TYR A 107 -0.97 -7.48 -3.55
CA TYR A 107 -0.90 -6.81 -2.26
C TYR A 107 -2.15 -5.93 -2.18
N CYS A 108 -3.07 -6.29 -1.31
CA CYS A 108 -4.33 -5.58 -1.16
C CYS A 108 -4.21 -4.71 0.09
N VAL A 109 -4.19 -3.41 -0.07
CA VAL A 109 -3.79 -2.48 0.97
C VAL A 109 -4.90 -1.51 1.29
N ASN A 110 -5.08 -1.17 2.56
CA ASN A 110 -6.04 -0.15 2.96
C ASN A 110 -5.54 1.22 2.52
N SER A 111 -6.38 2.02 1.86
CA SER A 111 -5.99 3.39 1.49
C SER A 111 -5.61 4.18 2.74
N LEU A 112 -6.29 3.94 3.86
CA LEU A 112 -6.02 4.67 5.09
C LEU A 112 -4.67 4.33 5.71
N SER A 113 -4.03 3.24 5.26
CA SER A 113 -2.68 2.88 5.70
C SER A 113 -1.61 3.57 4.85
N LEU A 114 -2.01 4.30 3.82
CA LEU A 114 -1.10 4.88 2.85
C LEU A 114 -1.17 6.39 2.80
N GLU A 115 -0.09 7.01 2.38
CA GLU A 115 -0.10 8.38 1.93
C GLU A 115 0.62 8.38 0.59
N PHE A 116 0.32 9.34 -0.26
CA PHE A 116 0.86 9.39 -1.61
C PHE A 116 1.80 10.58 -1.77
N ARG A 117 2.92 10.33 -2.43
CA ARG A 117 3.85 11.39 -2.76
C ARG A 117 4.04 11.36 -4.28
N ALA A 118 3.66 12.44 -4.94
CA ALA A 118 3.73 12.52 -6.39
C ALA A 118 5.17 12.44 -6.87
N ALA A 119 5.37 11.78 -8.00
CA ALA A 119 6.68 11.71 -8.61
C ALA A 119 7.06 13.07 -9.17
N PRO A 120 8.34 13.39 -9.24
CA PRO A 120 8.77 14.59 -9.92
C PRO A 120 8.38 14.51 -11.39
N LEU A 121 8.18 15.65 -12.01
CA LEU A 121 7.87 15.67 -13.44
C LEU A 121 9.07 15.14 -14.21
N PRO A 122 8.78 14.38 -15.24
CA PRO A 122 9.82 13.73 -15.98
C PRO A 122 10.87 14.64 -16.51
N ILE A 123 10.52 15.81 -16.71
CA ILE A 123 11.43 16.62 -17.30
C ILE A 123 12.28 17.07 -16.52
N ALA A 124 11.81 17.09 -15.56
CA ALA A 124 12.59 17.55 -14.66
C ALA A 124 13.56 16.64 -14.85
N ALA A 125 13.12 15.77 -15.20
CA ALA A 125 13.96 14.96 -15.24
C ALA A 125 14.73 15.11 -16.25
N ASP A 126 14.47 15.44 -16.36
CA ASP A 126 15.08 15.41 -17.03
C ASP A 126 15.61 16.25 -17.49
N ALA A 127 15.48 16.82 -17.30
CA ALA A 127 15.84 17.76 -17.59
C ALA A 127 16.99 17.70 -17.84
N PRO A 128 17.41 17.97 -18.32
CA PRO A 128 18.46 17.81 -18.62
C PRO A 128 19.19 18.01 -17.91
N ARG A 129 19.24 17.69 -17.64
CA ARG A 129 19.82 17.76 -16.97
C ARG A 129 20.72 17.61 -17.32
#